data_27c8003f063cdf25098a407ef758c2d4
#
_entry.id   27c8003f063cdf25098a407ef758c2d4
#
_cell.length_a   1.000
_cell.length_b   1.000
_cell.length_c   1.000
_cell.angle_alpha   90.00
_cell.angle_beta   90.00
_cell.angle_gamma   90.00
#
_symmetry.space_group_name_H-M   'P 1'
#
loop_
_entity.id
_entity.type
_entity.pdbx_description
1 polymer ?
#
loop_
_entity_poly.entity_id
_entity_poly.type
_entity_poly.pdbx_seq_one_letter_code
_entity_poly.pdbx_strand_id
1 'polypeptide(L)'
;MNIIGLGKAGCAIADRFSEYPQYNIFKIDVDIEGPSCYTVKYQKGPEEYESNAPSLKNFFKGVQGETVFIVGGSGDISAMTLRVVEQIKDSCTIDILYIRPDTQ
;
A
#
# COMPACT_ATOMS: atom_id res chain seq x y z
N MET A 1 -7.95 -1.73 13.10
CA MET A 1 -7.97 -1.88 11.64
C MET A 1 -6.71 -1.31 11.02
N ASN A 2 -6.18 -2.00 10.05
CA ASN A 2 -4.98 -1.56 9.34
C ASN A 2 -5.36 -0.85 8.05
N ILE A 3 -4.71 0.27 7.77
CA ILE A 3 -4.89 1.02 6.52
C ILE A 3 -3.54 1.05 5.83
N ILE A 4 -3.48 0.52 4.62
CA ILE A 4 -2.23 0.45 3.87
C ILE A 4 -2.40 1.25 2.59
N GLY A 5 -1.68 2.36 2.47
CA GLY A 5 -1.68 3.16 1.26
C GLY A 5 -0.58 2.72 0.32
N LEU A 6 -0.90 2.59 -0.97
CA LEU A 6 0.05 2.21 -2.00
C LEU A 6 0.01 3.24 -3.11
N GLY A 7 1.15 3.82 -3.40
CA GLY A 7 1.28 4.88 -4.37
C GLY A 7 0.91 6.24 -3.79
N LYS A 8 1.11 7.29 -4.57
CA LYS A 8 0.95 8.66 -4.09
C LYS A 8 -0.46 8.96 -3.60
N ALA A 9 -1.47 8.66 -4.40
CA ALA A 9 -2.85 8.94 -4.03
C ALA A 9 -3.31 8.06 -2.87
N GLY A 10 -2.94 6.78 -2.89
CA GLY A 10 -3.29 5.87 -1.80
C GLY A 10 -2.69 6.28 -0.47
N CYS A 11 -1.41 6.67 -0.50
CA CYS A 11 -0.73 7.12 0.70
C CYS A 11 -1.31 8.42 1.25
N ALA A 12 -1.69 9.35 0.37
CA ALA A 12 -2.28 10.61 0.78
C ALA A 12 -3.61 10.40 1.51
N ILE A 13 -4.42 9.48 1.02
CA ILE A 13 -5.68 9.16 1.66
C ILE A 13 -5.47 8.39 2.96
N ALA A 14 -4.57 7.40 2.95
CA ALA A 14 -4.24 6.65 4.17
C ALA A 14 -3.79 7.59 5.29
N ASP A 15 -3.02 8.60 4.95
CA ASP A 15 -2.50 9.56 5.92
C ASP A 15 -3.59 10.34 6.65
N ARG A 16 -4.75 10.52 6.01
CA ARG A 16 -5.87 11.19 6.65
C ARG A 16 -6.42 10.41 7.83
N PHE A 17 -6.26 9.10 7.83
CA PHE A 17 -6.69 8.25 8.93
C PHE A 17 -5.71 8.26 10.11
N SER A 18 -4.53 8.84 9.93
CA SER A 18 -3.52 8.89 11.00
C SER A 18 -3.95 9.70 12.21
N GLU A 19 -4.96 10.56 12.05
CA GLU A 19 -5.52 11.32 13.15
C GLU A 19 -6.37 10.48 14.11
N TYR A 20 -6.72 9.26 13.70
CA TYR A 20 -7.62 8.39 14.46
C TYR A 20 -6.82 7.23 15.05
N PRO A 21 -6.73 7.14 16.38
CA PRO A 21 -5.84 6.15 17.02
C PRO A 21 -6.24 4.70 16.81
N GLN A 22 -7.48 4.44 16.39
CA GLN A 22 -7.94 3.07 16.15
C GLN A 22 -7.37 2.48 14.85
N TYR A 23 -6.76 3.30 13.99
CA TYR A 23 -6.21 2.82 12.73
C TYR A 23 -4.68 2.74 12.80
N ASN A 24 -4.14 1.64 12.27
CA ASN A 24 -2.69 1.48 12.08
C ASN A 24 -2.39 1.80 10.63
N ILE A 25 -1.59 2.81 10.39
CA ILE A 25 -1.34 3.32 9.03
C ILE A 25 0.01 2.87 8.54
N PHE A 26 0.02 2.32 7.33
CA PHE A 26 1.24 1.92 6.62
C PHE A 26 1.20 2.54 5.23
N LYS A 27 2.34 3.01 4.76
CA LYS A 27 2.43 3.68 3.45
C LYS A 27 3.56 3.08 2.64
N ILE A 28 3.30 2.81 1.37
CA ILE A 28 4.26 2.20 0.45
C ILE A 28 4.29 3.05 -0.82
N ASP A 29 5.44 3.61 -1.13
CA ASP A 29 5.61 4.42 -2.33
C ASP A 29 7.10 4.50 -2.69
N VAL A 30 7.40 5.07 -3.85
CA VAL A 30 8.79 5.24 -4.31
C VAL A 30 9.48 6.43 -3.65
N ASP A 31 8.73 7.41 -3.20
CA ASP A 31 9.29 8.64 -2.66
C ASP A 31 8.56 8.99 -1.37
N ILE A 32 8.89 8.26 -0.31
CA ILE A 32 8.22 8.43 0.96
C ILE A 32 9.19 8.17 2.11
N GLU A 33 9.06 8.93 3.18
CA GLU A 33 9.88 8.77 4.38
C GLU A 33 9.00 8.85 5.62
N GLY A 34 9.47 8.25 6.69
CA GLY A 34 8.82 8.36 7.98
C GLY A 34 8.49 7.00 8.59
N PRO A 35 7.91 7.02 9.81
CA PRO A 35 7.52 5.78 10.48
C PRO A 35 6.42 5.08 9.70
N SER A 36 6.50 3.75 9.67
CA SER A 36 5.54 2.90 8.95
C SER A 36 5.46 3.22 7.45
N CYS A 37 6.54 3.70 6.87
CA CYS A 37 6.66 3.94 5.43
C CYS A 37 7.69 3.00 4.82
N TYR A 38 7.38 2.46 3.67
CA TYR A 38 8.30 1.62 2.92
C TYR A 38 8.58 2.26 1.56
N THR A 39 9.84 2.52 1.27
CA THR A 39 10.26 3.12 0.01
C THR A 39 10.58 2.02 -0.98
N VAL A 40 9.83 1.96 -2.07
CA VAL A 40 10.05 1.00 -3.14
C VAL A 40 11.02 1.59 -4.14
N LYS A 41 11.92 0.76 -4.66
CA LYS A 41 12.84 1.20 -5.70
C LYS A 41 12.08 1.55 -6.97
N TYR A 42 12.39 2.69 -7.57
CA TYR A 42 11.77 3.12 -8.81
C TYR A 42 11.94 2.09 -9.92
N GLN A 43 10.87 1.82 -10.66
CA GLN A 43 10.88 0.93 -11.82
C GLN A 43 10.36 1.69 -13.03
N LYS A 44 10.64 1.17 -14.23
CA LYS A 44 10.29 1.85 -15.48
C LYS A 44 8.82 1.73 -15.86
N GLY A 45 8.11 0.77 -15.33
CA GLY A 45 6.72 0.59 -15.70
C GLY A 45 6.03 -0.41 -14.80
N PRO A 46 4.71 -0.60 -15.01
CA PRO A 46 3.91 -1.45 -14.11
C PRO A 46 4.37 -2.90 -14.09
N GLU A 47 4.79 -3.44 -15.22
CA GLU A 47 5.26 -4.83 -15.29
C GLU A 47 6.49 -5.07 -14.42
N GLU A 48 7.40 -4.09 -14.39
CA GLU A 48 8.61 -4.21 -13.58
C GLU A 48 8.30 -4.07 -12.09
N TYR A 49 7.33 -3.24 -11.72
CA TYR A 49 6.90 -3.15 -10.33
C TYR A 49 6.32 -4.47 -9.85
N GLU A 50 5.53 -5.12 -10.67
CA GLU A 50 4.97 -6.41 -10.32
C GLU A 50 6.06 -7.48 -10.21
N SER A 51 6.94 -7.57 -11.21
CA SER A 51 7.99 -8.59 -11.25
C SER A 51 9.01 -8.44 -10.14
N ASN A 52 9.30 -7.20 -9.75
CA ASN A 52 10.34 -6.89 -8.77
C ASN A 52 9.76 -6.45 -7.42
N ALA A 53 8.52 -6.84 -7.15
CA ALA A 53 7.88 -6.47 -5.88
C ALA A 53 8.72 -6.99 -4.70
N PRO A 54 9.02 -6.12 -3.72
CA PRO A 54 9.90 -6.49 -2.62
C PRO A 54 9.22 -7.40 -1.61
N SER A 55 10.02 -8.10 -0.82
CA SER A 55 9.50 -8.80 0.35
C SER A 55 9.24 -7.77 1.44
N LEU A 56 8.01 -7.75 1.94
CA LEU A 56 7.59 -6.83 2.99
C LEU A 56 7.35 -7.55 4.32
N LYS A 57 7.91 -8.74 4.49
CA LYS A 57 7.70 -9.52 5.71
C LYS A 57 8.08 -8.78 6.97
N ASN A 58 9.22 -8.09 6.95
CA ASN A 58 9.65 -7.33 8.12
C ASN A 58 8.81 -6.08 8.31
N PHE A 59 8.45 -5.42 7.22
CA PHE A 59 7.63 -4.22 7.27
C PHE A 59 6.25 -4.52 7.88
N PHE A 60 5.66 -5.65 7.52
CA PHE A 60 4.35 -6.06 7.99
C PHE A 60 4.38 -6.99 9.20
N LYS A 61 5.50 -7.11 9.87
CA LYS A 61 5.63 -7.99 11.01
C LYS A 61 4.57 -7.66 12.07
N GLY A 62 3.75 -8.64 12.40
CA GLY A 62 2.70 -8.46 13.40
C GLY A 62 1.39 -7.88 12.87
N VAL A 63 1.33 -7.53 11.60
CA VAL A 63 0.08 -7.02 11.00
C VAL A 63 -0.91 -8.16 10.86
N GLN A 64 -2.11 -7.98 11.41
CA GLN A 64 -3.16 -8.98 11.37
C GLN A 64 -4.52 -8.33 11.49
N GLY A 65 -5.57 -9.09 11.11
CA GLY A 65 -6.94 -8.64 11.25
C GLY A 65 -7.45 -7.85 10.06
N GLU A 66 -8.45 -7.03 10.29
CA GLU A 66 -9.08 -6.25 9.22
C GLU A 66 -8.11 -5.24 8.63
N THR A 67 -7.98 -5.27 7.33
CA THR A 67 -7.01 -4.47 6.59
C THR A 67 -7.62 -3.93 5.31
N VAL A 68 -7.44 -2.64 5.06
CA VAL A 68 -7.88 -2.01 3.83
C VAL A 68 -6.66 -1.47 3.10
N PHE A 69 -6.51 -1.88 1.85
CA PHE A 69 -5.52 -1.30 0.95
C PHE A 69 -6.19 -0.15 0.20
N ILE A 70 -5.53 1.00 0.17
CA ILE A 70 -5.99 2.14 -0.62
C ILE A 70 -4.96 2.37 -1.72
N VAL A 71 -5.38 2.14 -2.95
CA VAL A 71 -4.47 2.10 -4.10
C VAL A 71 -4.90 3.13 -5.14
N GLY A 72 -3.97 3.97 -5.56
CA GLY A 72 -4.20 4.88 -6.67
C GLY A 72 -4.08 4.13 -7.98
N GLY A 73 -5.17 4.01 -8.73
CA GLY A 73 -5.23 3.13 -9.90
C GLY A 73 -4.45 3.62 -11.11
N SER A 74 -4.01 4.88 -11.13
CA SER A 74 -3.31 5.44 -12.28
C SER A 74 -1.78 5.36 -12.19
N GLY A 75 -1.24 5.02 -11.03
CA GLY A 75 0.20 4.94 -10.85
C GLY A 75 0.74 3.56 -11.21
N ASP A 76 1.95 3.52 -11.79
CA ASP A 76 2.58 2.26 -12.18
C ASP A 76 2.81 1.34 -10.98
N ILE A 77 3.08 1.90 -9.81
CA ILE A 77 3.33 1.13 -8.61
C ILE A 77 2.11 0.32 -8.18
N SER A 78 0.91 0.71 -8.61
CA SER A 78 -0.30 -0.03 -8.29
C SER A 78 -0.29 -1.45 -8.84
N ALA A 79 0.55 -1.72 -9.84
CA ALA A 79 0.66 -3.06 -10.42
C ALA A 79 1.18 -4.10 -9.42
N MET A 80 1.85 -3.68 -8.35
CA MET A 80 2.33 -4.63 -7.37
C MET A 80 1.34 -4.94 -6.24
N THR A 81 0.12 -4.39 -6.31
CA THR A 81 -0.89 -4.56 -5.26
C THR A 81 -1.11 -6.02 -4.89
N LEU A 82 -1.35 -6.88 -5.87
CA LEU A 82 -1.63 -8.28 -5.58
C LEU A 82 -0.42 -9.01 -4.99
N ARG A 83 0.78 -8.62 -5.38
CA ARG A 83 2.01 -9.20 -4.82
C ARG A 83 2.15 -8.83 -3.35
N VAL A 84 1.77 -7.61 -2.99
CA VAL A 84 1.82 -7.16 -1.61
C VAL A 84 0.74 -7.86 -0.79
N VAL A 85 -0.49 -7.93 -1.33
CA VAL A 85 -1.61 -8.60 -0.67
C VAL A 85 -1.28 -10.06 -0.37
N GLU A 86 -0.66 -10.75 -1.31
CA GLU A 86 -0.29 -12.16 -1.12
C GLU A 86 0.59 -12.39 0.11
N GLN A 87 1.36 -11.39 0.51
CA GLN A 87 2.29 -11.52 1.62
C GLN A 87 1.61 -11.49 2.98
N ILE A 88 0.39 -10.96 3.08
CA ILE A 88 -0.32 -10.83 4.36
C ILE A 88 -1.70 -11.48 4.36
N LYS A 89 -2.08 -12.13 3.26
CA LYS A 89 -3.44 -12.68 3.12
C LYS A 89 -3.80 -13.72 4.16
N ASP A 90 -2.82 -14.42 4.71
CA ASP A 90 -3.09 -15.49 5.68
C ASP A 90 -3.33 -14.97 7.09
N SER A 91 -2.93 -13.74 7.37
CA SER A 91 -3.10 -13.13 8.69
C SER A 91 -4.12 -11.98 8.70
N CYS A 92 -4.61 -11.58 7.52
CA CYS A 92 -5.48 -10.42 7.39
C CYS A 92 -6.75 -10.73 6.61
N THR A 93 -7.82 -10.04 6.97
CA THR A 93 -9.03 -9.98 6.15
C THR A 93 -8.90 -8.70 5.33
N ILE A 94 -8.78 -8.83 4.00
CA ILE A 94 -8.34 -7.73 3.15
C ILE A 94 -9.44 -7.22 2.23
N ASP A 95 -9.64 -5.89 2.25
CA ASP A 95 -10.43 -5.18 1.26
C ASP A 95 -9.48 -4.26 0.49
N ILE A 96 -9.74 -4.07 -0.79
CA ILE A 96 -8.94 -3.21 -1.64
C ILE A 96 -9.82 -2.11 -2.20
N LEU A 97 -9.45 -0.88 -1.93
CA LEU A 97 -10.12 0.29 -2.45
C LEU A 97 -9.24 0.94 -3.52
N TYR A 98 -9.71 0.89 -4.76
CA TYR A 98 -9.01 1.55 -5.86
C TYR A 98 -9.55 2.96 -6.05
N ILE A 99 -8.64 3.92 -6.05
CA ILE A 99 -9.00 5.31 -6.31
C ILE A 99 -8.89 5.52 -7.81
N ARG A 100 -10.01 5.81 -8.44
CA ARG A 100 -10.05 6.05 -9.87
C ARG A 100 -9.50 7.43 -10.18
N PRO A 101 -8.70 7.55 -11.23
CA PRO A 101 -8.27 8.88 -11.64
C PRO A 101 -9.48 9.72 -12.08
N ASP A 102 -9.39 11.01 -11.83
CA ASP A 102 -10.42 11.92 -12.29
C ASP A 102 -10.32 12.03 -13.82
N THR A 103 -11.40 11.72 -14.49
CA THR A 103 -11.41 11.64 -15.95
C THR A 103 -12.06 12.86 -16.61
N GLN A 104 -12.30 13.90 -15.89
CA GLN A 104 -12.92 15.09 -16.45
C GLN A 104 -12.05 15.83 -17.44
#